data_b32641e7de08cd2225cc6e4bb674f947
#
_entry.id   b32641e7de08cd2225cc6e4bb674f947
#
_cell.length_a   1.000
_cell.length_b   1.000
_cell.length_c   1.000
_cell.angle_alpha   90.00
_cell.angle_beta   90.00
_cell.angle_gamma   90.00
#
_symmetry.space_group_name_H-M   'P 1'
#
loop_
_entity.id
_entity.type
_entity.pdbx_description
1 polymer ?
#
loop_
_entity_poly.entity_id
_entity_poly.type
_entity_poly.pdbx_seq_one_letter_code
_entity_poly.pdbx_strand_id
1 'polypeptide(L)'
;MSEYAIETEGLTKVFKSRWSGRELRAVDNISIRVKKGTTFGLLGPNGAGKTTFVKMLLSCAHPTSGRAMVFGQDSFRAEARRPIGYLPENHRFPTYMTGWGMLDFYGALSGMGEAARKKRIPELLNLVGLDERAHRLRLGKYSKGMLQRVGLAQALMHSPELLVLDEPSDGVDPVGRKHIREVLHALEQQGVTIFLNSHLLQEVELFCHEVAIIQKGKVALAGTVRDLTGGSGYRVEAANVAEQAQSQLRAAARSATLEGELLTLNYATREEANAAVDLLRAAGTEIEGLMRTRSTLEDVFMTTVQ
;
A
#
# COMPACT_ATOMS: atom_id res chain seq x y z
N MET A 1 -26.46 8.45 -5.08
CA MET A 1 -25.23 8.45 -4.24
C MET A 1 -24.07 7.97 -5.13
N SER A 2 -22.87 8.56 -5.05
CA SER A 2 -21.72 8.09 -5.85
C SER A 2 -21.39 6.63 -5.52
N GLU A 3 -21.02 5.84 -6.52
CA GLU A 3 -20.49 4.47 -6.37
C GLU A 3 -19.06 4.50 -5.78
N TYR A 4 -18.36 5.63 -5.94
CA TYR A 4 -16.98 5.78 -5.57
C TYR A 4 -16.82 6.52 -4.24
N ALA A 5 -15.84 6.09 -3.44
CA ALA A 5 -15.40 6.79 -2.25
C ALA A 5 -14.44 7.92 -2.60
N ILE A 6 -13.57 7.72 -3.60
CA ILE A 6 -12.64 8.72 -4.11
C ILE A 6 -12.80 8.79 -5.62
N GLU A 7 -12.88 10.01 -6.17
CA GLU A 7 -12.82 10.30 -7.59
C GLU A 7 -11.91 11.51 -7.80
N THR A 8 -10.96 11.39 -8.71
CA THR A 8 -10.12 12.53 -9.14
C THR A 8 -10.20 12.67 -10.66
N GLU A 9 -10.24 13.90 -11.14
CA GLU A 9 -10.30 14.21 -12.56
C GLU A 9 -9.22 15.23 -12.90
N GLY A 10 -8.22 14.82 -13.66
CA GLY A 10 -7.14 15.69 -14.12
C GLY A 10 -6.37 16.39 -13.01
N LEU A 11 -6.30 15.78 -11.82
CA LEU A 11 -5.74 16.40 -10.63
C LEU A 11 -4.28 16.73 -10.85
N THR A 12 -3.92 18.01 -10.72
CA THR A 12 -2.59 18.51 -11.00
C THR A 12 -2.10 19.45 -9.91
N LYS A 13 -0.83 19.33 -9.54
CA LYS A 13 -0.15 20.23 -8.59
C LYS A 13 1.21 20.65 -9.09
N VAL A 14 1.35 21.97 -9.29
CA VAL A 14 2.63 22.60 -9.64
C VAL A 14 3.03 23.50 -8.46
N PHE A 15 4.22 23.29 -7.95
CA PHE A 15 4.87 24.17 -6.99
C PHE A 15 5.82 25.11 -7.72
N LYS A 16 5.72 26.42 -7.45
CA LYS A 16 6.62 27.43 -8.00
C LYS A 16 7.57 27.91 -6.90
N SER A 17 8.86 27.79 -7.16
CA SER A 17 9.86 28.36 -6.26
C SER A 17 9.84 29.88 -6.36
N ARG A 18 9.61 30.55 -5.25
CA ARG A 18 9.63 32.03 -5.18
C ARG A 18 10.98 32.65 -5.53
N TRP A 19 12.06 31.91 -5.27
CA TRP A 19 13.44 32.40 -5.42
C TRP A 19 14.06 32.09 -6.76
N SER A 20 13.78 30.91 -7.32
CA SER A 20 14.44 30.44 -8.54
C SER A 20 13.52 30.44 -9.78
N GLY A 21 12.24 30.73 -9.61
CA GLY A 21 11.24 30.61 -10.69
C GLY A 21 11.00 29.18 -11.18
N ARG A 22 11.74 28.19 -10.65
CA ARG A 22 11.60 26.79 -11.06
C ARG A 22 10.23 26.26 -10.69
N GLU A 23 9.62 25.54 -11.63
CA GLU A 23 8.38 24.84 -11.43
C GLU A 23 8.66 23.36 -11.18
N LEU A 24 8.05 22.81 -10.12
CA LEU A 24 8.02 21.37 -9.83
C LEU A 24 6.59 20.89 -9.99
N ARG A 25 6.33 20.08 -11.01
CA ARG A 25 5.05 19.41 -11.21
C ARG A 25 5.03 18.12 -10.41
N ALA A 26 4.52 18.19 -9.19
CA ALA A 26 4.51 17.07 -8.25
C ALA A 26 3.40 16.06 -8.56
N VAL A 27 2.27 16.52 -9.11
CA VAL A 27 1.15 15.70 -9.60
C VAL A 27 0.75 16.26 -10.95
N ASP A 28 0.57 15.39 -11.94
CA ASP A 28 0.32 15.76 -13.34
C ASP A 28 -0.82 14.95 -13.92
N ASN A 29 -1.99 15.56 -14.00
CA ASN A 29 -3.19 15.04 -14.65
C ASN A 29 -3.62 13.64 -14.13
N ILE A 30 -3.65 13.45 -12.81
CA ILE A 30 -4.03 12.16 -12.20
C ILE A 30 -5.57 12.05 -12.12
N SER A 31 -6.09 10.97 -12.72
CA SER A 31 -7.49 10.56 -12.62
C SER A 31 -7.55 9.15 -12.06
N ILE A 32 -8.07 9.00 -10.83
CA ILE A 32 -8.22 7.74 -10.10
C ILE A 32 -9.64 7.65 -9.57
N ARG A 33 -10.21 6.44 -9.57
CA ARG A 33 -11.49 6.12 -8.96
C ARG A 33 -11.31 4.97 -7.99
N VAL A 34 -11.81 5.11 -6.78
CA VAL A 34 -11.78 4.09 -5.74
C VAL A 34 -13.22 3.75 -5.36
N LYS A 35 -13.61 2.50 -5.52
CA LYS A 35 -14.95 2.02 -5.17
C LYS A 35 -15.15 2.01 -3.66
N LYS A 36 -16.39 2.22 -3.22
CA LYS A 36 -16.76 2.09 -1.80
C LYS A 36 -16.55 0.66 -1.30
N GLY A 37 -16.11 0.52 -0.06
CA GLY A 37 -15.92 -0.77 0.60
C GLY A 37 -14.79 -1.61 0.00
N THR A 38 -13.85 -1.01 -0.74
CA THR A 38 -12.69 -1.70 -1.32
C THR A 38 -11.39 -1.16 -0.75
N THR A 39 -10.31 -1.91 -0.96
CA THR A 39 -8.96 -1.51 -0.61
C THR A 39 -8.19 -1.11 -1.86
N PHE A 40 -7.61 0.08 -1.84
CA PHE A 40 -6.86 0.66 -2.96
C PHE A 40 -5.45 1.05 -2.53
N GLY A 41 -4.44 0.59 -3.26
CA GLY A 41 -3.03 0.90 -3.03
C GLY A 41 -2.52 1.99 -3.97
N LEU A 42 -1.86 3.02 -3.42
CA LEU A 42 -1.12 4.01 -4.20
C LEU A 42 0.37 3.74 -4.04
N LEU A 43 1.03 3.35 -5.11
CA LEU A 43 2.43 2.95 -5.15
C LEU A 43 3.28 3.93 -5.94
N GLY A 44 4.57 3.92 -5.70
CA GLY A 44 5.53 4.73 -6.46
C GLY A 44 6.79 5.01 -5.67
N PRO A 45 7.90 5.37 -6.33
CA PRO A 45 9.14 5.73 -5.64
C PRO A 45 8.98 7.00 -4.80
N ASN A 46 9.99 7.26 -3.95
CA ASN A 46 10.03 8.50 -3.20
C ASN A 46 10.10 9.71 -4.15
N GLY A 47 9.31 10.75 -3.85
CA GLY A 47 9.19 11.91 -4.72
C GLY A 47 8.27 11.74 -5.94
N ALA A 48 7.61 10.59 -6.12
CA ALA A 48 6.68 10.37 -7.24
C ALA A 48 5.40 11.22 -7.20
N GLY A 49 5.10 11.87 -6.06
CA GLY A 49 3.91 12.72 -5.91
C GLY A 49 2.82 12.16 -5.01
N LYS A 50 2.99 10.96 -4.45
CA LYS A 50 2.00 10.25 -3.62
C LYS A 50 1.48 11.09 -2.45
N THR A 51 2.35 11.58 -1.59
CA THR A 51 1.97 12.41 -0.43
C THR A 51 1.32 13.72 -0.86
N THR A 52 1.73 14.30 -2.00
CA THR A 52 1.08 15.50 -2.56
C THR A 52 -0.33 15.17 -3.02
N PHE A 53 -0.56 14.03 -3.66
CA PHE A 53 -1.89 13.56 -4.04
C PHE A 53 -2.79 13.39 -2.81
N VAL A 54 -2.31 12.70 -1.77
CA VAL A 54 -3.05 12.54 -0.50
C VAL A 54 -3.36 13.89 0.14
N LYS A 55 -2.42 14.82 0.18
CA LYS A 55 -2.64 16.18 0.72
C LYS A 55 -3.72 16.95 -0.05
N MET A 56 -3.83 16.78 -1.37
CA MET A 56 -4.90 17.39 -2.15
C MET A 56 -6.25 16.72 -1.86
N LEU A 57 -6.29 15.41 -1.74
CA LEU A 57 -7.50 14.66 -1.37
C LEU A 57 -8.04 15.09 0.00
N LEU A 58 -7.15 15.34 0.96
CA LEU A 58 -7.48 15.79 2.31
C LEU A 58 -7.63 17.32 2.43
N SER A 59 -7.55 18.07 1.32
CA SER A 59 -7.60 19.55 1.28
C SER A 59 -6.48 20.25 2.07
N CYS A 60 -5.41 19.54 2.38
CA CYS A 60 -4.19 20.12 2.95
C CYS A 60 -3.35 20.87 1.92
N ALA A 61 -3.62 20.67 0.62
CA ALA A 61 -2.99 21.37 -0.49
C ALA A 61 -4.01 21.62 -1.60
N HIS A 62 -4.08 22.86 -2.10
CA HIS A 62 -4.95 23.17 -3.24
C HIS A 62 -4.36 22.63 -4.54
N PRO A 63 -5.15 21.99 -5.43
CA PRO A 63 -4.72 21.65 -6.77
C PRO A 63 -4.44 22.92 -7.60
N THR A 64 -3.56 22.83 -8.57
CA THR A 64 -3.34 23.86 -9.58
C THR A 64 -4.43 23.78 -10.64
N SER A 65 -4.88 22.56 -10.96
CA SER A 65 -6.03 22.28 -11.84
C SER A 65 -6.59 20.89 -11.54
N GLY A 66 -7.76 20.60 -12.12
CA GLY A 66 -8.50 19.37 -11.87
C GLY A 66 -9.29 19.42 -10.56
N ARG A 67 -9.92 18.32 -10.20
CA ARG A 67 -10.76 18.23 -9.00
C ARG A 67 -10.61 16.88 -8.31
N ALA A 68 -10.88 16.87 -7.00
CA ALA A 68 -10.95 15.67 -6.18
C ALA A 68 -12.32 15.65 -5.45
N MET A 69 -12.96 14.50 -5.48
CA MET A 69 -14.25 14.27 -4.80
C MET A 69 -14.13 13.10 -3.84
N VAL A 70 -14.80 13.21 -2.70
CA VAL A 70 -14.94 12.16 -1.70
C VAL A 70 -16.44 11.90 -1.51
N PHE A 71 -16.86 10.67 -1.72
CA PHE A 71 -18.28 10.25 -1.72
C PHE A 71 -19.17 11.15 -2.59
N GLY A 72 -18.65 11.62 -3.73
CA GLY A 72 -19.36 12.48 -4.68
C GLY A 72 -19.41 13.95 -4.27
N GLN A 73 -18.74 14.36 -3.19
CA GLN A 73 -18.64 15.75 -2.75
C GLN A 73 -17.23 16.28 -3.01
N ASP A 74 -17.13 17.56 -3.36
CA ASP A 74 -15.83 18.23 -3.51
C ASP A 74 -15.02 18.10 -2.20
N SER A 75 -13.80 17.58 -2.29
CA SER A 75 -12.93 17.30 -1.13
C SER A 75 -12.63 18.58 -0.31
N PHE A 76 -12.75 19.77 -0.91
CA PHE A 76 -12.54 21.05 -0.22
C PHE A 76 -13.72 21.47 0.67
N ARG A 77 -14.88 20.83 0.56
CA ARG A 77 -15.97 21.04 1.51
C ARG A 77 -15.69 20.32 2.82
N ALA A 78 -16.00 20.96 3.94
CA ALA A 78 -15.76 20.38 5.26
C ALA A 78 -16.55 19.07 5.47
N GLU A 79 -17.76 19.01 4.92
CA GLU A 79 -18.66 17.86 4.98
C GLU A 79 -18.05 16.62 4.32
N ALA A 80 -17.35 16.79 3.19
CA ALA A 80 -16.69 15.70 2.47
C ALA A 80 -15.56 15.04 3.29
N ARG A 81 -14.99 15.77 4.25
CA ARG A 81 -13.89 15.26 5.10
C ARG A 81 -14.36 14.59 6.38
N ARG A 82 -15.62 14.81 6.80
CA ARG A 82 -16.16 14.18 8.03
C ARG A 82 -16.05 12.66 8.06
N PRO A 83 -16.33 11.93 6.95
CA PRO A 83 -16.21 10.48 6.94
C PRO A 83 -14.79 9.97 6.77
N ILE A 84 -13.74 10.81 6.78
CA ILE A 84 -12.36 10.42 6.54
C ILE A 84 -11.61 10.24 7.85
N GLY A 85 -11.05 9.05 8.09
CA GLY A 85 -9.98 8.80 9.05
C GLY A 85 -8.63 8.91 8.35
N TYR A 86 -7.66 9.58 8.96
CA TYR A 86 -6.35 9.76 8.37
C TYR A 86 -5.21 9.42 9.33
N LEU A 87 -4.29 8.59 8.87
CA LEU A 87 -3.03 8.28 9.53
C LEU A 87 -1.88 8.80 8.64
N PRO A 88 -1.22 9.90 8.98
CA PRO A 88 -0.06 10.39 8.24
C PRO A 88 1.20 9.56 8.53
N GLU A 89 2.13 9.50 7.56
CA GLU A 89 3.43 8.83 7.68
C GLU A 89 4.21 9.29 8.94
N ASN A 90 4.37 10.59 9.09
CA ASN A 90 5.15 11.21 10.17
C ASN A 90 4.23 11.87 11.20
N HIS A 91 3.38 11.08 11.85
CA HIS A 91 2.54 11.61 12.93
C HIS A 91 3.37 11.86 14.20
N ARG A 92 3.15 13.03 14.81
CA ARG A 92 3.78 13.40 16.06
C ARG A 92 2.71 13.69 17.09
N PHE A 93 2.70 12.89 18.15
CA PHE A 93 1.80 13.11 19.28
C PHE A 93 2.52 13.79 20.44
N PRO A 94 1.82 14.59 21.26
CA PRO A 94 2.40 15.16 22.46
C PRO A 94 2.90 14.07 23.41
N THR A 95 4.19 14.04 23.67
CA THR A 95 4.86 12.96 24.43
C THR A 95 4.42 12.86 25.90
N TYR A 96 3.83 13.91 26.44
CA TYR A 96 3.29 13.97 27.80
C TYR A 96 1.90 13.34 27.96
N MET A 97 1.16 13.17 26.85
CA MET A 97 -0.16 12.54 26.87
C MET A 97 -0.05 11.02 26.98
N THR A 98 -1.09 10.38 27.51
CA THR A 98 -1.27 8.92 27.43
C THR A 98 -1.99 8.54 26.15
N GLY A 99 -1.93 7.26 25.74
CA GLY A 99 -2.71 6.77 24.59
C GLY A 99 -4.20 7.04 24.77
N TRP A 100 -4.73 6.80 25.97
CA TRP A 100 -6.12 7.12 26.33
C TRP A 100 -6.42 8.62 26.16
N GLY A 101 -5.63 9.47 26.81
CA GLY A 101 -5.86 10.93 26.79
C GLY A 101 -5.78 11.52 25.37
N MET A 102 -4.90 10.99 24.55
CA MET A 102 -4.79 11.38 23.13
C MET A 102 -6.05 11.02 22.35
N LEU A 103 -6.55 9.79 22.49
CA LEU A 103 -7.78 9.36 21.82
C LEU A 103 -9.01 10.15 22.31
N ASP A 104 -9.10 10.44 23.63
CA ASP A 104 -10.17 11.28 24.18
C ASP A 104 -10.15 12.69 23.58
N PHE A 105 -8.96 13.29 23.46
CA PHE A 105 -8.77 14.60 22.85
C PHE A 105 -9.21 14.62 21.37
N TYR A 106 -8.75 13.67 20.56
CA TYR A 106 -9.13 13.61 19.14
C TYR A 106 -10.59 13.24 18.93
N GLY A 107 -11.17 12.40 19.79
CA GLY A 107 -12.60 12.11 19.77
C GLY A 107 -13.44 13.36 20.10
N ALA A 108 -13.00 14.18 21.05
CA ALA A 108 -13.65 15.45 21.35
C ALA A 108 -13.56 16.45 20.18
N LEU A 109 -12.39 16.54 19.52
CA LEU A 109 -12.21 17.36 18.30
C LEU A 109 -13.12 16.92 17.15
N SER A 110 -13.42 15.61 17.07
CA SER A 110 -14.34 15.04 16.09
C SER A 110 -15.81 15.22 16.47
N GLY A 111 -16.12 15.93 17.55
CA GLY A 111 -17.48 16.21 18.01
C GLY A 111 -18.15 15.05 18.77
N MET A 112 -17.40 14.03 19.20
CA MET A 112 -17.96 12.90 19.95
C MET A 112 -18.28 13.30 21.40
N GLY A 113 -19.46 12.91 21.88
CA GLY A 113 -19.83 13.08 23.28
C GLY A 113 -18.96 12.24 24.23
N GLU A 114 -18.79 12.68 25.48
CA GLU A 114 -17.92 12.06 26.47
C GLU A 114 -18.22 10.57 26.69
N ALA A 115 -19.51 10.22 26.82
CA ALA A 115 -19.92 8.82 27.04
C ALA A 115 -19.53 7.92 25.84
N ALA A 116 -19.67 8.41 24.60
CA ALA A 116 -19.28 7.69 23.40
C ALA A 116 -17.76 7.48 23.35
N ARG A 117 -16.96 8.51 23.69
CA ARG A 117 -15.50 8.42 23.74
C ARG A 117 -15.04 7.40 24.77
N LYS A 118 -15.58 7.48 26.02
CA LYS A 118 -15.23 6.53 27.10
C LYS A 118 -15.51 5.07 26.73
N LYS A 119 -16.55 4.81 25.95
CA LYS A 119 -16.85 3.48 25.42
C LYS A 119 -15.90 3.09 24.29
N ARG A 120 -15.68 3.99 23.34
CA ARG A 120 -14.94 3.70 22.09
C ARG A 120 -13.43 3.53 22.31
N ILE A 121 -12.83 4.27 23.24
CA ILE A 121 -11.37 4.27 23.45
C ILE A 121 -10.82 2.87 23.80
N PRO A 122 -11.34 2.14 24.81
CA PRO A 122 -10.81 0.82 25.12
C PRO A 122 -11.04 -0.18 23.97
N GLU A 123 -12.17 -0.08 23.24
CA GLU A 123 -12.43 -0.92 22.07
C GLU A 123 -11.34 -0.75 21.02
N LEU A 124 -10.97 0.50 20.71
CA LEU A 124 -9.95 0.80 19.70
C LEU A 124 -8.53 0.43 20.16
N LEU A 125 -8.17 0.73 21.41
CA LEU A 125 -6.86 0.37 21.93
C LEU A 125 -6.65 -1.16 21.91
N ASN A 126 -7.68 -1.93 22.27
CA ASN A 126 -7.65 -3.38 22.17
C ASN A 126 -7.60 -3.85 20.70
N LEU A 127 -8.42 -3.24 19.83
CA LEU A 127 -8.44 -3.56 18.40
C LEU A 127 -7.04 -3.44 17.77
N VAL A 128 -6.30 -2.38 18.10
CA VAL A 128 -4.94 -2.19 17.57
C VAL A 128 -3.86 -2.93 18.36
N GLY A 129 -4.23 -3.77 19.31
CA GLY A 129 -3.33 -4.63 20.09
C GLY A 129 -2.44 -3.89 21.08
N LEU A 130 -2.94 -2.81 21.66
CA LEU A 130 -2.31 -2.12 22.79
C LEU A 130 -2.92 -2.63 24.08
N ASP A 131 -2.12 -3.21 24.96
CA ASP A 131 -2.55 -3.75 26.24
C ASP A 131 -2.95 -2.64 27.24
N GLU A 132 -3.63 -3.01 28.34
CA GLU A 132 -4.08 -2.06 29.35
C GLU A 132 -2.94 -1.27 30.02
N ARG A 133 -1.73 -1.83 30.07
CA ARG A 133 -0.56 -1.12 30.61
C ARG A 133 -0.16 0.00 29.67
N ALA A 134 -0.18 -0.27 28.36
CA ALA A 134 0.09 0.74 27.34
C ALA A 134 -0.91 1.90 27.40
N HIS A 135 -2.20 1.64 27.69
CA HIS A 135 -3.23 2.70 27.73
C HIS A 135 -2.86 3.84 28.68
N ARG A 136 -2.18 3.54 29.79
CA ARG A 136 -1.80 4.48 30.85
C ARG A 136 -0.39 5.03 30.70
N LEU A 137 0.45 4.46 29.82
CA LEU A 137 1.79 4.96 29.57
C LEU A 137 1.72 6.28 28.78
N ARG A 138 2.68 7.17 29.03
CA ARG A 138 2.88 8.37 28.21
C ARG A 138 3.39 7.97 26.84
N LEU A 139 2.92 8.66 25.80
CA LEU A 139 3.31 8.42 24.42
C LEU A 139 4.81 8.56 24.17
N GLY A 140 5.50 9.36 24.96
CA GLY A 140 6.97 9.45 24.94
C GLY A 140 7.70 8.15 25.34
N LYS A 141 7.00 7.17 25.91
CA LYS A 141 7.52 5.85 26.25
C LYS A 141 7.08 4.74 25.25
N TYR A 142 6.30 5.10 24.25
CA TYR A 142 5.86 4.17 23.24
C TYR A 142 6.98 3.84 22.25
N SER A 143 7.08 2.58 21.83
CA SER A 143 7.88 2.21 20.67
C SER A 143 7.29 2.81 19.38
N LYS A 144 8.06 2.86 18.30
CA LYS A 144 7.56 3.32 16.99
C LYS A 144 6.31 2.52 16.57
N GLY A 145 6.32 1.20 16.74
CA GLY A 145 5.16 0.35 16.43
C GLY A 145 3.94 0.62 17.32
N MET A 146 4.14 0.96 18.62
CA MET A 146 3.03 1.38 19.49
C MET A 146 2.46 2.74 19.08
N LEU A 147 3.31 3.69 18.67
CA LEU A 147 2.87 4.99 18.15
C LEU A 147 2.05 4.80 16.86
N GLN A 148 2.47 3.90 15.98
CA GLN A 148 1.74 3.59 14.76
C GLN A 148 0.35 3.02 15.05
N ARG A 149 0.27 2.05 15.98
CA ARG A 149 -0.99 1.44 16.40
C ARG A 149 -1.95 2.45 17.04
N VAL A 150 -1.48 3.30 17.94
CA VAL A 150 -2.34 4.32 18.55
C VAL A 150 -2.73 5.41 17.52
N GLY A 151 -1.90 5.69 16.51
CA GLY A 151 -2.23 6.54 15.37
C GLY A 151 -3.38 5.95 14.53
N LEU A 152 -3.34 4.63 14.30
CA LEU A 152 -4.45 3.93 13.63
C LEU A 152 -5.73 4.01 14.47
N ALA A 153 -5.65 3.79 15.79
CA ALA A 153 -6.79 3.97 16.69
C ALA A 153 -7.36 5.40 16.63
N GLN A 154 -6.51 6.41 16.56
CA GLN A 154 -6.91 7.82 16.43
C GLN A 154 -7.67 8.03 15.10
N ALA A 155 -7.20 7.50 13.99
CA ALA A 155 -7.86 7.62 12.70
C ALA A 155 -9.25 6.96 12.70
N LEU A 156 -9.48 5.96 13.56
CA LEU A 156 -10.73 5.21 13.69
C LEU A 156 -11.72 5.77 14.73
N MET A 157 -11.35 6.83 15.48
CA MET A 157 -12.15 7.31 16.62
C MET A 157 -13.60 7.62 16.26
N HIS A 158 -13.84 8.33 15.17
CA HIS A 158 -15.16 8.80 14.73
C HIS A 158 -15.87 7.85 13.75
N SER A 159 -15.42 6.58 13.67
CA SER A 159 -16.00 5.54 12.79
C SER A 159 -16.05 5.99 11.31
N PRO A 160 -14.90 6.22 10.67
CA PRO A 160 -14.84 6.74 9.30
C PRO A 160 -15.36 5.71 8.29
N GLU A 161 -15.93 6.20 7.17
CA GLU A 161 -16.30 5.39 6.01
C GLU A 161 -15.12 5.25 5.01
N LEU A 162 -14.15 6.17 5.06
CA LEU A 162 -12.91 6.16 4.28
C LEU A 162 -11.72 6.29 5.21
N LEU A 163 -10.82 5.32 5.19
CA LEU A 163 -9.58 5.34 5.93
C LEU A 163 -8.42 5.59 4.96
N VAL A 164 -7.74 6.73 5.11
CA VAL A 164 -6.54 7.09 4.35
C VAL A 164 -5.33 6.84 5.22
N LEU A 165 -4.44 5.97 4.75
CA LEU A 165 -3.26 5.52 5.50
C LEU A 165 -2.00 5.84 4.70
N ASP A 166 -1.09 6.57 5.30
CA ASP A 166 0.21 6.93 4.72
C ASP A 166 1.29 6.16 5.48
N GLU A 167 1.84 5.09 4.87
CA GLU A 167 2.85 4.18 5.41
C GLU A 167 2.46 3.57 6.78
N PRO A 168 1.31 2.89 6.92
CA PRO A 168 0.80 2.44 8.22
C PRO A 168 1.66 1.37 8.89
N SER A 169 2.50 0.67 8.14
CA SER A 169 3.37 -0.43 8.63
C SER A 169 4.83 0.00 8.83
N ASP A 170 5.16 1.30 8.61
CA ASP A 170 6.55 1.76 8.71
C ASP A 170 7.07 1.68 10.15
N GLY A 171 8.22 1.00 10.30
CA GLY A 171 8.87 0.78 11.60
C GLY A 171 8.12 -0.14 12.56
N VAL A 172 7.17 -0.92 12.05
CA VAL A 172 6.47 -1.98 12.77
C VAL A 172 7.13 -3.33 12.45
N ASP A 173 7.31 -4.17 13.46
CA ASP A 173 7.85 -5.51 13.33
C ASP A 173 6.91 -6.44 12.51
N PRO A 174 7.38 -7.58 11.99
CA PRO A 174 6.57 -8.46 11.15
C PRO A 174 5.27 -8.93 11.80
N VAL A 175 5.28 -9.21 13.11
CA VAL A 175 4.08 -9.63 13.86
C VAL A 175 3.08 -8.48 13.94
N GLY A 176 3.56 -7.28 14.22
CA GLY A 176 2.75 -6.08 14.25
C GLY A 176 2.15 -5.72 12.90
N ARG A 177 2.90 -5.89 11.80
CA ARG A 177 2.39 -5.69 10.43
C ARG A 177 1.24 -6.65 10.11
N LYS A 178 1.41 -7.94 10.47
CA LYS A 178 0.34 -8.93 10.31
C LYS A 178 -0.92 -8.50 11.07
N HIS A 179 -0.77 -8.06 12.31
CA HIS A 179 -1.89 -7.61 13.12
C HIS A 179 -2.60 -6.37 12.52
N ILE A 180 -1.82 -5.35 12.08
CA ILE A 180 -2.40 -4.18 11.38
C ILE A 180 -3.21 -4.62 10.16
N ARG A 181 -2.70 -5.54 9.35
CA ARG A 181 -3.39 -6.07 8.17
C ARG A 181 -4.69 -6.80 8.54
N GLU A 182 -4.69 -7.60 9.61
CA GLU A 182 -5.90 -8.25 10.12
C GLU A 182 -6.96 -7.24 10.57
N VAL A 183 -6.56 -6.17 11.25
CA VAL A 183 -7.44 -5.06 11.64
C VAL A 183 -8.02 -4.36 10.40
N LEU A 184 -7.20 -4.04 9.42
CA LEU A 184 -7.65 -3.39 8.19
C LEU A 184 -8.61 -4.29 7.40
N HIS A 185 -8.35 -5.58 7.33
CA HIS A 185 -9.24 -6.55 6.66
C HIS A 185 -10.60 -6.64 7.37
N ALA A 186 -10.61 -6.67 8.71
CA ALA A 186 -11.86 -6.65 9.47
C ALA A 186 -12.69 -5.37 9.25
N LEU A 187 -12.03 -4.21 9.09
CA LEU A 187 -12.68 -2.94 8.78
C LEU A 187 -13.26 -2.93 7.36
N GLU A 188 -12.53 -3.46 6.39
CA GLU A 188 -13.02 -3.62 5.03
C GLU A 188 -14.26 -4.50 4.95
N GLN A 189 -14.27 -5.63 5.66
CA GLN A 189 -15.46 -6.51 5.75
C GLN A 189 -16.67 -5.80 6.36
N GLN A 190 -16.46 -4.76 7.18
CA GLN A 190 -17.51 -3.88 7.71
C GLN A 190 -17.94 -2.79 6.70
N GLY A 191 -17.38 -2.76 5.50
CA GLY A 191 -17.69 -1.81 4.44
C GLY A 191 -16.87 -0.51 4.47
N VAL A 192 -15.82 -0.42 5.30
CA VAL A 192 -14.90 0.73 5.30
C VAL A 192 -14.05 0.68 4.05
N THR A 193 -14.00 1.79 3.32
CA THR A 193 -13.07 1.94 2.19
C THR A 193 -11.68 2.27 2.71
N ILE A 194 -10.64 1.61 2.18
CA ILE A 194 -9.26 1.84 2.63
C ILE A 194 -8.41 2.30 1.46
N PHE A 195 -7.80 3.46 1.61
CA PHE A 195 -6.81 4.02 0.69
C PHE A 195 -5.44 3.97 1.34
N LEU A 196 -4.57 3.11 0.81
CA LEU A 196 -3.25 2.82 1.35
C LEU A 196 -2.17 3.42 0.47
N ASN A 197 -1.39 4.37 0.98
CA ASN A 197 -0.13 4.78 0.39
C ASN A 197 1.01 4.02 1.06
N SER A 198 1.73 3.18 0.30
CA SER A 198 2.85 2.41 0.83
C SER A 198 3.94 2.19 -0.21
N HIS A 199 5.18 2.04 0.27
CA HIS A 199 6.31 1.57 -0.53
C HIS A 199 6.58 0.07 -0.31
N LEU A 200 5.88 -0.58 0.62
CA LEU A 200 5.98 -2.01 0.90
C LEU A 200 5.07 -2.80 -0.05
N LEU A 201 5.59 -3.11 -1.23
CA LEU A 201 4.86 -3.77 -2.32
C LEU A 201 4.18 -5.08 -1.89
N GLN A 202 4.86 -5.89 -1.08
CA GLN A 202 4.31 -7.15 -0.55
C GLN A 202 3.08 -6.93 0.33
N GLU A 203 3.05 -5.87 1.17
CA GLU A 203 1.88 -5.57 1.99
C GLU A 203 0.69 -5.15 1.13
N VAL A 204 0.95 -4.34 0.08
CA VAL A 204 -0.08 -3.91 -0.86
C VAL A 204 -0.62 -5.10 -1.66
N GLU A 205 0.25 -6.01 -2.12
CA GLU A 205 -0.14 -7.21 -2.84
C GLU A 205 -1.04 -8.15 -2.01
N LEU A 206 -0.76 -8.26 -0.71
CA LEU A 206 -1.51 -9.12 0.20
C LEU A 206 -2.86 -8.53 0.65
N PHE A 207 -3.03 -7.21 0.52
CA PHE A 207 -4.17 -6.53 1.12
C PHE A 207 -5.05 -5.77 0.13
N CYS A 208 -4.48 -5.14 -0.92
CA CYS A 208 -5.24 -4.29 -1.82
C CYS A 208 -5.92 -5.07 -2.94
N HIS A 209 -7.13 -4.63 -3.33
CA HIS A 209 -7.84 -5.14 -4.51
C HIS A 209 -7.35 -4.49 -5.80
N GLU A 210 -7.19 -3.18 -5.75
CA GLU A 210 -6.76 -2.36 -6.88
C GLU A 210 -5.56 -1.51 -6.46
N VAL A 211 -4.70 -1.19 -7.43
CA VAL A 211 -3.52 -0.35 -7.21
C VAL A 211 -3.34 0.63 -8.35
N ALA A 212 -2.68 1.75 -8.05
CA ALA A 212 -2.10 2.65 -9.05
C ALA A 212 -0.64 2.90 -8.73
N ILE A 213 0.23 2.76 -9.72
CA ILE A 213 1.64 3.08 -9.64
C ILE A 213 1.84 4.48 -10.20
N ILE A 214 2.35 5.39 -9.35
CA ILE A 214 2.69 6.76 -9.76
C ILE A 214 4.20 6.87 -10.00
N GLN A 215 4.56 7.46 -11.13
CA GLN A 215 5.92 7.81 -11.50
C GLN A 215 5.96 9.25 -12.04
N LYS A 216 6.86 10.06 -11.52
CA LYS A 216 7.06 11.47 -11.95
C LYS A 216 5.75 12.27 -12.02
N GLY A 217 4.88 12.07 -11.02
CA GLY A 217 3.61 12.76 -10.89
C GLY A 217 2.46 12.22 -11.74
N LYS A 218 2.65 11.16 -12.52
CA LYS A 218 1.64 10.56 -13.40
C LYS A 218 1.31 9.13 -12.98
N VAL A 219 0.10 8.67 -13.29
CA VAL A 219 -0.24 7.25 -13.19
C VAL A 219 0.48 6.54 -14.34
N ALA A 220 1.44 5.70 -14.00
CA ALA A 220 2.16 4.86 -14.96
C ALA A 220 1.41 3.56 -15.26
N LEU A 221 0.77 2.98 -14.23
CA LEU A 221 -0.03 1.76 -14.34
C LEU A 221 -1.13 1.78 -13.29
N ALA A 222 -2.30 1.26 -13.62
CA ALA A 222 -3.38 1.02 -12.66
C ALA A 222 -4.17 -0.23 -13.05
N GLY A 223 -4.68 -0.96 -12.06
CA GLY A 223 -5.49 -2.16 -12.29
C GLY A 223 -5.73 -2.94 -11.01
N THR A 224 -6.41 -4.09 -11.14
CA THR A 224 -6.54 -5.00 -10.00
C THR A 224 -5.21 -5.68 -9.71
N VAL A 225 -4.90 -5.92 -8.44
CA VAL A 225 -3.69 -6.66 -8.05
C VAL A 225 -3.65 -8.00 -8.77
N ARG A 226 -4.79 -8.67 -8.85
CA ARG A 226 -4.93 -9.97 -9.52
C ARG A 226 -4.53 -9.92 -11.01
N ASP A 227 -4.98 -8.90 -11.73
CA ASP A 227 -4.67 -8.77 -13.17
C ASP A 227 -3.21 -8.42 -13.39
N LEU A 228 -2.66 -7.55 -12.53
CA LEU A 228 -1.28 -7.10 -12.61
C LEU A 228 -0.28 -8.22 -12.23
N THR A 229 -0.62 -9.05 -11.24
CA THR A 229 0.21 -10.19 -10.79
C THR A 229 -0.18 -11.50 -11.47
N GLY A 230 -1.18 -11.48 -12.34
CA GLY A 230 -1.72 -12.65 -13.03
C GLY A 230 -0.83 -13.23 -14.15
N GLY A 231 0.31 -12.59 -14.43
CA GLY A 231 1.31 -13.13 -15.35
C GLY A 231 1.79 -14.50 -14.85
N SER A 232 1.38 -15.57 -15.53
CA SER A 232 1.84 -16.91 -15.19
C SER A 232 3.13 -17.19 -15.95
N GLY A 233 4.20 -17.43 -15.20
CA GLY A 233 5.41 -18.03 -15.70
C GLY A 233 5.58 -19.43 -15.11
N TYR A 234 6.65 -20.08 -15.50
CA TYR A 234 7.08 -21.36 -14.97
C TYR A 234 8.54 -21.27 -14.59
N ARG A 235 8.86 -21.73 -13.39
CA ARG A 235 10.23 -21.85 -12.91
C ARG A 235 10.62 -23.31 -12.95
N VAL A 236 11.77 -23.59 -13.56
CA VAL A 236 12.43 -24.89 -13.55
C VAL A 236 13.72 -24.73 -12.77
N GLU A 237 13.92 -25.59 -11.79
CA GLU A 237 15.12 -25.66 -10.96
C GLU A 237 15.81 -27.00 -11.19
N ALA A 238 17.11 -26.98 -11.49
CA ALA A 238 17.89 -28.17 -11.78
C ALA A 238 19.31 -28.02 -11.24
N ALA A 239 19.84 -29.10 -10.66
CA ALA A 239 21.20 -29.16 -10.13
C ALA A 239 22.15 -29.84 -11.11
N ASN A 240 23.44 -29.46 -11.04
CA ASN A 240 24.52 -30.08 -11.80
C ASN A 240 24.29 -30.18 -13.33
N VAL A 241 23.72 -29.11 -13.92
CA VAL A 241 23.43 -29.05 -15.35
C VAL A 241 24.70 -28.95 -16.16
N ALA A 242 24.90 -29.85 -17.15
CA ALA A 242 26.03 -29.81 -18.04
C ALA A 242 26.09 -28.50 -18.86
N GLU A 243 27.30 -27.97 -19.10
CA GLU A 243 27.52 -26.65 -19.76
C GLU A 243 26.83 -26.53 -21.14
N GLN A 244 26.81 -27.58 -21.93
CA GLN A 244 26.14 -27.60 -23.22
C GLN A 244 24.61 -27.42 -23.08
N ALA A 245 24.00 -28.10 -22.11
CA ALA A 245 22.58 -27.97 -21.83
C ALA A 245 22.23 -26.60 -21.23
N GLN A 246 23.09 -26.05 -20.37
CA GLN A 246 22.90 -24.69 -19.81
C GLN A 246 22.78 -23.62 -20.90
N SER A 247 23.61 -23.67 -21.95
CA SER A 247 23.60 -22.67 -23.01
C SER A 247 22.27 -22.67 -23.78
N GLN A 248 21.72 -23.86 -24.10
CA GLN A 248 20.44 -24.00 -24.79
C GLN A 248 19.26 -23.57 -23.90
N LEU A 249 19.27 -23.98 -22.63
CA LEU A 249 18.23 -23.63 -21.67
C LEU A 249 18.16 -22.13 -21.39
N ARG A 250 19.32 -21.47 -21.25
CA ARG A 250 19.41 -20.02 -21.04
C ARG A 250 18.94 -19.22 -22.24
N ALA A 251 19.18 -19.68 -23.45
CA ALA A 251 18.74 -19.01 -24.67
C ALA A 251 17.19 -19.02 -24.82
N ALA A 252 16.53 -20.04 -24.30
CA ALA A 252 15.07 -20.17 -24.35
C ALA A 252 14.36 -19.55 -23.13
N ALA A 253 15.08 -19.33 -22.03
CA ALA A 253 14.51 -18.78 -20.80
C ALA A 253 14.39 -17.26 -20.84
N ARG A 254 13.35 -16.71 -20.20
CA ARG A 254 13.23 -15.25 -19.96
C ARG A 254 14.34 -14.72 -19.06
N SER A 255 14.69 -15.49 -18.05
CA SER A 255 15.81 -15.24 -17.17
C SER A 255 16.38 -16.55 -16.66
N ALA A 256 17.69 -16.54 -16.38
CA ALA A 256 18.42 -17.67 -15.83
C ALA A 256 19.41 -17.19 -14.79
N THR A 257 19.40 -17.81 -13.60
CA THR A 257 20.37 -17.58 -12.54
C THR A 257 21.03 -18.90 -12.18
N LEU A 258 22.32 -18.83 -11.84
CA LEU A 258 23.10 -19.97 -11.35
C LEU A 258 23.68 -19.59 -9.99
N GLU A 259 23.26 -20.31 -8.95
CA GLU A 259 23.75 -20.15 -7.59
C GLU A 259 24.41 -21.46 -7.14
N GLY A 260 25.73 -21.49 -7.13
CA GLY A 260 26.47 -22.72 -6.94
C GLY A 260 26.19 -23.72 -8.06
N GLU A 261 25.61 -24.85 -7.72
CA GLU A 261 25.24 -25.92 -8.66
C GLU A 261 23.78 -25.86 -9.11
N LEU A 262 22.97 -24.97 -8.51
CA LEU A 262 21.53 -24.83 -8.80
C LEU A 262 21.30 -23.82 -9.92
N LEU A 263 20.80 -24.31 -11.04
CA LEU A 263 20.32 -23.50 -12.17
C LEU A 263 18.82 -23.26 -12.05
N THR A 264 18.42 -21.99 -11.93
CA THR A 264 17.03 -21.54 -11.91
C THR A 264 16.69 -20.86 -13.24
N LEU A 265 15.66 -21.35 -13.92
CA LEU A 265 15.23 -20.91 -15.23
C LEU A 265 13.76 -20.47 -15.17
N ASN A 266 13.43 -19.29 -15.72
CA ASN A 266 12.07 -18.80 -15.79
C ASN A 266 11.58 -18.77 -17.25
N TYR A 267 10.41 -19.35 -17.50
CA TYR A 267 9.77 -19.45 -18.81
C TYR A 267 8.43 -18.74 -18.83
N ALA A 268 8.00 -18.30 -20.02
CA ALA A 268 6.73 -17.62 -20.19
C ALA A 268 5.55 -18.59 -20.19
N THR A 269 5.72 -19.70 -20.89
CA THR A 269 4.64 -20.65 -21.18
C THR A 269 4.94 -22.01 -20.59
N ARG A 270 3.89 -22.82 -20.48
CA ARG A 270 3.99 -24.19 -20.00
C ARG A 270 4.76 -25.06 -21.00
N GLU A 271 4.57 -24.80 -22.28
CA GLU A 271 5.22 -25.50 -23.38
C GLU A 271 6.73 -25.30 -23.33
N GLU A 272 7.19 -24.07 -23.14
CA GLU A 272 8.61 -23.75 -23.00
C GLU A 272 9.23 -24.44 -21.76
N ALA A 273 8.53 -24.41 -20.63
CA ALA A 273 8.98 -25.06 -19.40
C ALA A 273 9.04 -26.60 -19.55
N ASN A 274 8.05 -27.21 -20.22
CA ASN A 274 8.08 -28.64 -20.50
C ASN A 274 9.22 -29.01 -21.43
N ALA A 275 9.48 -28.24 -22.49
CA ALA A 275 10.62 -28.45 -23.38
C ALA A 275 11.95 -28.38 -22.62
N ALA A 276 12.09 -27.45 -21.67
CA ALA A 276 13.26 -27.35 -20.82
C ALA A 276 13.42 -28.59 -19.91
N VAL A 277 12.33 -29.06 -19.32
CA VAL A 277 12.33 -30.30 -18.51
C VAL A 277 12.73 -31.51 -19.35
N ASP A 278 12.27 -31.62 -20.59
CA ASP A 278 12.62 -32.73 -21.49
C ASP A 278 14.12 -32.66 -21.87
N LEU A 279 14.68 -31.48 -22.11
CA LEU A 279 16.10 -31.27 -22.33
C LEU A 279 16.96 -31.67 -21.10
N LEU A 280 16.54 -31.29 -19.90
CA LEU A 280 17.21 -31.67 -18.65
C LEU A 280 17.21 -33.17 -18.44
N ARG A 281 16.08 -33.82 -18.68
CA ARG A 281 15.95 -35.29 -18.61
C ARG A 281 16.85 -36.00 -19.62
N ALA A 282 16.88 -35.52 -20.86
CA ALA A 282 17.75 -36.07 -21.89
C ALA A 282 19.25 -35.91 -21.56
N ALA A 283 19.60 -34.85 -20.83
CA ALA A 283 20.95 -34.61 -20.32
C ALA A 283 21.27 -35.39 -19.03
N GLY A 284 20.35 -36.18 -18.49
CA GLY A 284 20.54 -36.94 -17.24
C GLY A 284 20.64 -36.06 -16.00
N THR A 285 20.09 -34.84 -16.06
CA THR A 285 20.18 -33.83 -14.99
C THR A 285 19.10 -34.04 -13.93
N GLU A 286 19.41 -33.87 -12.67
CA GLU A 286 18.45 -33.88 -11.57
C GLU A 286 17.59 -32.60 -11.60
N ILE A 287 16.27 -32.79 -11.69
CA ILE A 287 15.30 -31.69 -11.65
C ILE A 287 14.81 -31.54 -10.21
N GLU A 288 15.16 -30.43 -9.58
CA GLU A 288 14.78 -30.11 -8.21
C GLU A 288 13.32 -29.61 -8.12
N GLY A 289 12.84 -28.90 -9.17
CA GLY A 289 11.49 -28.39 -9.16
C GLY A 289 10.97 -27.90 -10.50
N LEU A 290 9.65 -28.01 -10.69
CA LEU A 290 8.88 -27.34 -11.72
C LEU A 290 7.71 -26.65 -11.05
N MET A 291 7.74 -25.33 -10.98
CA MET A 291 6.73 -24.52 -10.29
C MET A 291 6.09 -23.53 -11.24
N ARG A 292 4.79 -23.33 -11.08
CA ARG A 292 4.11 -22.20 -11.70
C ARG A 292 4.45 -20.95 -10.89
N THR A 293 5.04 -19.95 -11.52
CA THR A 293 5.32 -18.67 -10.90
C THR A 293 4.23 -17.66 -11.26
N ARG A 294 3.94 -16.76 -10.33
CA ARG A 294 3.14 -15.57 -10.58
C ARG A 294 4.08 -14.38 -10.54
N SER A 295 3.87 -13.42 -11.42
CA SER A 295 4.53 -12.12 -11.28
C SER A 295 4.09 -11.50 -9.96
N THR A 296 5.02 -10.92 -9.23
CA THR A 296 4.72 -10.15 -8.02
C THR A 296 4.45 -8.70 -8.37
N LEU A 297 3.82 -7.94 -7.48
CA LEU A 297 3.74 -6.49 -7.64
C LEU A 297 5.13 -5.85 -7.70
N GLU A 298 6.13 -6.47 -7.10
CA GLU A 298 7.53 -6.01 -7.16
C GLU A 298 8.09 -6.12 -8.59
N ASP A 299 7.86 -7.25 -9.27
CA ASP A 299 8.27 -7.44 -10.67
C ASP A 299 7.59 -6.41 -11.58
N VAL A 300 6.28 -6.21 -11.39
CA VAL A 300 5.50 -5.22 -12.14
C VAL A 300 5.99 -3.78 -11.86
N PHE A 301 6.27 -3.48 -10.60
CA PHE A 301 6.78 -2.17 -10.21
C PHE A 301 8.14 -1.89 -10.82
N MET A 302 9.08 -2.83 -10.76
CA MET A 302 10.42 -2.69 -11.32
C MET A 302 10.39 -2.45 -12.83
N THR A 303 9.52 -3.15 -13.56
CA THR A 303 9.36 -2.95 -15.01
C THR A 303 8.64 -1.64 -15.37
N THR A 304 7.81 -1.11 -14.46
CA THR A 304 7.06 0.13 -14.72
C THR A 304 7.88 1.38 -14.39
N VAL A 305 8.82 1.30 -13.44
CA VAL A 305 9.54 2.46 -12.86
C VAL A 305 10.95 2.60 -13.44
N GLN A 306 11.43 1.66 -14.24
CA GLN A 306 12.64 1.80 -15.05
C GLN A 306 12.39 2.79 -16.20
#